data_cf96b12ce35d751e51b197e9304ff4e9
#
_entry.id   cf96b12ce35d751e51b197e9304ff4e9
#
_cell.length_a   1.000
_cell.length_b   1.000
_cell.length_c   1.000
_cell.angle_alpha   90.00
_cell.angle_beta   90.00
_cell.angle_gamma   90.00
#
_symmetry.space_group_name_H-M   'P 1'
#
loop_
_entity.id
_entity.type
_entity.pdbx_description
1 polymer ?
#
loop_
_entity_poly.entity_id
_entity_poly.type
_entity_poly.pdbx_seq_one_letter_code
_entity_poly.pdbx_strand_id
1 'polypeptide(L)'
;QLINSLSFPEDTTEVLTDSVPSEMKLFVIPRNIDFELQTDLKKVIFEKMLFENVHGAVDIKNQAIHLEDLSMRALDADMKAVMVYKAGSPRGGYAGFDFKIRNINIAKLVDFVPALDTIVPMLRSFKGRVMFDVAADARLDSAMNIRIPTLRSAIHIKGDSLVLMDGETFAEISKMLMFKNKKENVFDSISVNVTVHDGNVTVYPFLVEIDRYKAAVGGEQGLDMNFNYHISILKSPLPFKAGVNISGNLDKMKFRIGKAKYKDAVTPAAVHRVDSTRMNMGNEIVNRFRRVVLGRQPR
;
A
#
# COMPACT_ATOMS: atom_id res chain seq x y z
N GLN A 1 22.00 -19.36 4.53
CA GLN A 1 22.37 -20.41 5.50
C GLN A 1 22.26 -19.95 6.96
N LEU A 2 22.50 -18.68 7.27
CA LEU A 2 22.42 -18.16 8.65
C LEU A 2 20.98 -18.08 9.20
N ILE A 3 19.99 -17.91 8.33
CA ILE A 3 18.57 -17.86 8.75
C ILE A 3 18.06 -19.26 9.14
N ASN A 4 18.57 -20.31 8.50
CA ASN A 4 18.23 -21.69 8.86
C ASN A 4 18.90 -22.17 10.16
N SER A 5 19.93 -21.47 10.68
CA SER A 5 20.56 -21.81 11.95
C SER A 5 19.85 -21.24 13.18
N LEU A 6 18.81 -20.42 12.97
CA LEU A 6 17.90 -19.98 14.03
C LEU A 6 16.68 -20.90 14.17
N SER A 7 16.71 -22.08 13.55
CA SER A 7 15.71 -23.13 13.77
C SER A 7 15.81 -23.60 15.23
N PHE A 8 14.79 -23.36 15.99
CA PHE A 8 14.59 -23.91 17.33
C PHE A 8 14.44 -25.43 17.25
N PRO A 9 14.78 -26.19 18.27
CA PRO A 9 14.91 -27.64 18.21
C PRO A 9 13.64 -28.28 17.66
N GLU A 10 13.79 -29.00 16.54
CA GLU A 10 12.82 -29.90 16.00
C GLU A 10 12.63 -31.07 16.98
N ASP A 11 11.44 -31.21 17.50
CA ASP A 11 10.97 -32.51 17.97
C ASP A 11 10.80 -33.40 16.74
N THR A 12 11.73 -34.34 16.60
CA THR A 12 11.72 -35.37 15.56
C THR A 12 10.54 -36.31 15.76
N THR A 13 9.68 -36.32 14.81
CA THR A 13 9.06 -37.48 14.10
C THR A 13 7.72 -37.06 13.53
N GLU A 14 7.60 -37.06 12.19
CA GLU A 14 6.66 -37.88 11.46
C GLU A 14 6.37 -37.37 10.05
N VAL A 15 6.67 -38.25 9.08
CA VAL A 15 5.89 -38.61 7.89
C VAL A 15 5.36 -37.51 6.97
N LEU A 16 5.95 -37.50 5.79
CA LEU A 16 5.45 -36.88 4.57
C LEU A 16 3.97 -37.18 4.32
N THR A 17 3.11 -36.20 4.51
CA THR A 17 1.77 -36.19 3.92
C THR A 17 1.43 -34.76 3.51
N ASP A 18 1.02 -34.65 2.24
CA ASP A 18 0.38 -33.55 1.54
C ASP A 18 0.34 -32.16 2.20
N SER A 19 0.99 -31.22 1.50
CA SER A 19 1.05 -29.79 1.79
C SER A 19 -0.33 -29.12 1.84
N VAL A 20 -0.92 -29.15 3.02
CA VAL A 20 -1.87 -28.12 3.45
C VAL A 20 -1.04 -26.86 3.71
N PRO A 21 -1.41 -25.66 3.23
CA PRO A 21 -0.72 -24.44 3.59
C PRO A 21 -0.71 -24.34 5.11
N SER A 22 0.46 -24.41 5.72
CA SER A 22 0.58 -24.25 7.18
C SER A 22 0.04 -22.87 7.54
N GLU A 23 -1.04 -22.80 8.30
CA GLU A 23 -1.54 -21.54 8.87
C GLU A 23 -0.38 -20.83 9.55
N MET A 24 -0.04 -19.64 9.09
CA MET A 24 1.02 -18.84 9.68
C MET A 24 0.60 -18.52 11.13
N LYS A 25 1.37 -19.03 12.08
CA LYS A 25 1.15 -18.72 13.51
C LYS A 25 1.91 -17.44 13.84
N LEU A 26 1.32 -16.63 14.72
CA LEU A 26 1.94 -15.42 15.22
C LEU A 26 3.30 -15.76 15.85
N PHE A 27 4.38 -15.18 15.34
CA PHE A 27 5.72 -15.36 15.89
C PHE A 27 5.86 -14.56 17.18
N VAL A 28 5.91 -15.25 18.31
CA VAL A 28 6.08 -14.63 19.64
C VAL A 28 7.55 -14.39 19.92
N ILE A 29 7.91 -13.14 20.20
CA ILE A 29 9.29 -12.76 20.49
C ILE A 29 9.55 -12.97 21.99
N PRO A 30 10.55 -13.79 22.38
CA PRO A 30 10.91 -14.02 23.77
C PRO A 30 11.31 -12.75 24.51
N ARG A 31 11.07 -12.68 25.81
CA ARG A 31 11.37 -11.50 26.62
C ARG A 31 12.86 -11.22 26.82
N ASN A 32 13.66 -12.27 26.78
CA ASN A 32 15.07 -12.22 27.19
C ASN A 32 16.03 -12.07 26.01
N ILE A 33 15.51 -11.62 24.85
CA ILE A 33 16.34 -11.34 23.68
C ILE A 33 16.59 -9.84 23.64
N ASP A 34 17.87 -9.48 23.63
CA ASP A 34 18.38 -8.16 23.30
C ASP A 34 19.48 -8.38 22.26
N PHE A 35 19.19 -8.02 21.02
CA PHE A 35 20.05 -8.36 19.89
C PHE A 35 20.02 -7.21 18.89
N GLU A 36 21.21 -6.78 18.48
CA GLU A 36 21.40 -5.77 17.45
C GLU A 36 22.28 -6.38 16.35
N LEU A 37 21.81 -6.29 15.11
CA LEU A 37 22.52 -6.75 13.94
C LEU A 37 22.55 -5.64 12.88
N GLN A 38 23.73 -5.21 12.49
CA GLN A 38 23.93 -4.42 11.29
C GLN A 38 24.18 -5.35 10.11
N THR A 39 23.46 -5.13 9.03
CA THR A 39 23.51 -5.98 7.84
C THR A 39 24.07 -5.23 6.65
N ASP A 40 24.98 -5.90 5.94
CA ASP A 40 25.50 -5.51 4.62
C ASP A 40 25.61 -6.78 3.78
N LEU A 41 24.52 -7.09 3.07
CA LEU A 41 24.40 -8.34 2.35
C LEU A 41 24.24 -8.06 0.85
N LYS A 42 25.15 -8.59 0.03
CA LYS A 42 25.10 -8.40 -1.42
C LYS A 42 23.86 -9.04 -2.04
N LYS A 43 23.49 -10.23 -1.56
CA LYS A 43 22.34 -10.98 -2.08
C LYS A 43 21.67 -11.77 -0.96
N VAL A 44 20.38 -11.66 -0.88
CA VAL A 44 19.51 -12.45 0.01
C VAL A 44 18.42 -13.08 -0.85
N ILE A 45 18.22 -14.37 -0.71
CA ILE A 45 17.10 -15.08 -1.32
C ILE A 45 16.14 -15.43 -0.20
N PHE A 46 14.93 -14.91 -0.29
CA PHE A 46 13.85 -15.24 0.63
C PHE A 46 12.68 -15.76 -0.19
N GLU A 47 12.29 -17.01 0.06
CA GLU A 47 11.35 -17.75 -0.77
C GLU A 47 11.81 -17.77 -2.25
N LYS A 48 11.07 -17.13 -3.14
CA LYS A 48 11.39 -17.04 -4.58
C LYS A 48 11.91 -15.66 -4.98
N MET A 49 12.11 -14.74 -4.00
CA MET A 49 12.55 -13.38 -4.29
C MET A 49 14.03 -13.20 -4.02
N LEU A 50 14.66 -12.47 -4.95
CA LEU A 50 16.04 -12.02 -4.82
C LEU A 50 16.06 -10.56 -4.35
N PHE A 51 16.74 -10.33 -3.23
CA PHE A 51 17.06 -9.01 -2.71
C PHE A 51 18.55 -8.77 -2.88
N GLU A 52 18.90 -7.62 -3.42
CA GLU A 52 20.29 -7.21 -3.67
C GLU A 52 20.62 -5.96 -2.86
N ASN A 53 21.89 -5.86 -2.46
CA ASN A 53 22.41 -4.71 -1.71
C ASN A 53 21.56 -4.37 -0.48
N VAL A 54 21.36 -5.36 0.36
CA VAL A 54 20.55 -5.22 1.58
C VAL A 54 21.42 -4.62 2.68
N HIS A 55 21.14 -3.37 3.04
CA HIS A 55 21.79 -2.63 4.13
C HIS A 55 20.75 -2.23 5.15
N GLY A 56 21.10 -2.23 6.42
CA GLY A 56 20.22 -1.78 7.49
C GLY A 56 20.58 -2.40 8.84
N ALA A 57 19.78 -2.05 9.84
CA ALA A 57 19.91 -2.60 11.18
C ALA A 57 18.66 -3.36 11.60
N VAL A 58 18.84 -4.45 12.31
CA VAL A 58 17.79 -5.25 12.94
C VAL A 58 18.01 -5.23 14.44
N ASP A 59 17.05 -4.68 15.18
CA ASP A 59 17.05 -4.68 16.63
C ASP A 59 15.93 -5.57 17.16
N ILE A 60 16.26 -6.47 18.05
CA ILE A 60 15.27 -7.30 18.76
C ILE A 60 15.38 -6.99 20.24
N LYS A 61 14.38 -6.33 20.80
CA LYS A 61 14.33 -5.96 22.19
C LYS A 61 12.90 -5.80 22.69
N ASN A 62 12.67 -6.10 23.96
CA ASN A 62 11.36 -5.92 24.62
C ASN A 62 10.18 -6.54 23.83
N GLN A 63 10.37 -7.73 23.29
CA GLN A 63 9.39 -8.49 22.50
C GLN A 63 8.99 -7.77 21.20
N ALA A 64 9.89 -6.98 20.63
CA ALA A 64 9.72 -6.33 19.34
C ALA A 64 10.93 -6.59 18.45
N ILE A 65 10.67 -6.72 17.15
CA ILE A 65 11.66 -6.66 16.07
C ILE A 65 11.52 -5.31 15.42
N HIS A 66 12.62 -4.67 15.20
CA HIS A 66 12.68 -3.42 14.48
C HIS A 66 13.70 -3.50 13.35
N LEU A 67 13.30 -3.05 12.17
CA LEU A 67 14.17 -2.87 11.02
C LEU A 67 14.35 -1.38 10.80
N GLU A 68 15.58 -0.90 10.99
CA GLU A 68 15.94 0.51 10.76
C GLU A 68 16.70 0.67 9.46
N ASP A 69 16.37 1.75 8.75
CA ASP A 69 17.06 2.20 7.54
C ASP A 69 17.35 1.08 6.53
N LEU A 70 16.44 0.08 6.49
CA LEU A 70 16.58 -1.02 5.56
C LEU A 70 16.49 -0.50 4.13
N SER A 71 17.57 -0.64 3.37
CA SER A 71 17.62 -0.34 1.95
C SER A 71 17.99 -1.59 1.17
N MET A 72 17.36 -1.77 0.01
CA MET A 72 17.58 -2.94 -0.83
C MET A 72 17.10 -2.67 -2.25
N ARG A 73 17.52 -3.54 -3.16
CA ARG A 73 16.97 -3.60 -4.51
C ARG A 73 16.27 -4.93 -4.72
N ALA A 74 15.02 -4.89 -5.15
CA ALA A 74 14.24 -6.06 -5.50
C ALA A 74 13.21 -5.71 -6.57
N LEU A 75 12.78 -6.69 -7.38
CA LEU A 75 11.77 -6.50 -8.44
C LEU A 75 12.13 -5.36 -9.41
N ASP A 76 13.40 -5.15 -9.69
CA ASP A 76 13.95 -4.03 -10.48
C ASP A 76 13.61 -2.64 -9.93
N ALA A 77 13.43 -2.53 -8.62
CA ALA A 77 13.11 -1.30 -7.91
C ALA A 77 14.04 -1.08 -6.72
N ASP A 78 14.30 0.19 -6.39
CA ASP A 78 14.99 0.56 -5.16
C ASP A 78 13.97 0.73 -4.03
N MET A 79 14.25 0.11 -2.89
CA MET A 79 13.35 0.05 -1.75
C MET A 79 14.03 0.55 -0.49
N LYS A 80 13.28 1.31 0.32
CA LYS A 80 13.66 1.67 1.68
C LYS A 80 12.53 1.34 2.62
N ALA A 81 12.84 0.79 3.79
CA ALA A 81 11.85 0.41 4.77
C ALA A 81 12.31 0.69 6.20
N VAL A 82 11.36 1.07 7.02
CA VAL A 82 11.41 0.99 8.47
C VAL A 82 10.24 0.13 8.90
N MET A 83 10.48 -0.88 9.73
CA MET A 83 9.42 -1.79 10.17
C MET A 83 9.51 -2.01 11.68
N VAL A 84 8.37 -2.23 12.29
CA VAL A 84 8.26 -2.71 13.65
C VAL A 84 7.27 -3.86 13.72
N TYR A 85 7.67 -4.94 14.36
CA TYR A 85 6.80 -6.04 14.69
C TYR A 85 6.89 -6.31 16.19
N LYS A 86 5.76 -6.39 16.87
CA LYS A 86 5.70 -6.66 18.31
C LYS A 86 4.69 -7.75 18.59
N ALA A 87 5.13 -8.83 19.20
CA ALA A 87 4.28 -9.89 19.67
C ALA A 87 4.84 -10.51 20.96
N GLY A 88 4.25 -10.16 22.09
CA GLY A 88 4.62 -10.66 23.40
C GLY A 88 3.74 -11.82 23.89
N SER A 89 2.73 -12.20 23.14
CA SER A 89 1.84 -13.32 23.44
C SER A 89 1.25 -13.90 22.15
N PRO A 90 0.83 -15.17 22.13
CA PRO A 90 0.24 -15.79 20.94
C PRO A 90 -1.17 -15.27 20.60
N ARG A 91 -1.73 -14.37 21.40
CA ARG A 91 -3.13 -13.89 21.23
C ARG A 91 -3.24 -12.77 20.20
N GLY A 92 -2.15 -12.12 19.86
CA GLY A 92 -2.12 -11.04 18.88
C GLY A 92 -0.84 -10.23 18.96
N GLY A 93 -0.61 -9.47 17.90
CA GLY A 93 0.58 -8.65 17.72
C GLY A 93 0.25 -7.25 17.19
N TYR A 94 1.29 -6.53 16.89
CA TYR A 94 1.27 -5.24 16.25
C TYR A 94 2.34 -5.23 15.16
N ALA A 95 1.98 -4.71 14.00
CA ALA A 95 2.95 -4.45 12.93
C ALA A 95 2.77 -3.01 12.44
N GLY A 96 3.87 -2.38 12.09
CA GLY A 96 3.88 -1.07 11.46
C GLY A 96 5.09 -0.96 10.53
N PHE A 97 4.93 -0.20 9.45
CA PHE A 97 6.00 0.03 8.49
C PHE A 97 5.86 1.38 7.76
N ASP A 98 7.00 1.91 7.36
CA ASP A 98 7.12 2.99 6.37
C ASP A 98 7.95 2.44 5.21
N PHE A 99 7.33 2.28 4.06
CA PHE A 99 7.93 1.68 2.87
C PHE A 99 7.98 2.72 1.75
N LYS A 100 9.13 2.84 1.11
CA LYS A 100 9.35 3.70 -0.05
C LYS A 100 9.92 2.88 -1.17
N ILE A 101 9.18 2.75 -2.25
CA ILE A 101 9.58 2.01 -3.44
C ILE A 101 9.72 2.99 -4.59
N ARG A 102 10.83 2.90 -5.31
CA ARG A 102 11.11 3.78 -6.44
C ARG A 102 11.20 2.97 -7.72
N ASN A 103 10.50 3.47 -8.74
CA ASN A 103 10.56 2.92 -10.10
C ASN A 103 10.13 1.46 -10.20
N ILE A 104 9.10 1.04 -9.46
CA ILE A 104 8.56 -0.32 -9.55
C ILE A 104 7.54 -0.46 -10.67
N ASN A 105 7.55 -1.59 -11.36
CA ASN A 105 6.48 -1.95 -12.29
C ASN A 105 5.19 -2.24 -11.51
N ILE A 106 4.05 -1.68 -11.95
CA ILE A 106 2.76 -1.81 -11.26
C ILE A 106 2.36 -3.27 -11.06
N ALA A 107 2.49 -4.12 -12.09
CA ALA A 107 2.15 -5.53 -11.97
C ALA A 107 2.99 -6.22 -10.89
N LYS A 108 4.31 -5.97 -10.88
CA LYS A 108 5.21 -6.51 -9.84
C LYS A 108 4.86 -5.98 -8.45
N LEU A 109 4.43 -4.70 -8.35
CA LEU A 109 4.01 -4.10 -7.08
C LEU A 109 2.76 -4.79 -6.52
N VAL A 110 1.76 -5.02 -7.35
CA VAL A 110 0.51 -5.65 -6.92
C VAL A 110 0.73 -7.12 -6.54
N ASP A 111 1.56 -7.83 -7.28
CA ASP A 111 1.93 -9.22 -6.95
C ASP A 111 2.75 -9.29 -5.64
N PHE A 112 3.57 -8.27 -5.36
CA PHE A 112 4.35 -8.17 -4.12
C PHE A 112 3.49 -7.79 -2.91
N VAL A 113 2.46 -6.96 -3.09
CA VAL A 113 1.56 -6.49 -2.03
C VAL A 113 0.11 -6.82 -2.39
N PRO A 114 -0.35 -8.07 -2.20
CA PRO A 114 -1.71 -8.50 -2.59
C PRO A 114 -2.84 -7.67 -1.97
N ALA A 115 -2.62 -7.08 -0.79
CA ALA A 115 -3.58 -6.18 -0.14
C ALA A 115 -3.95 -4.95 -1.00
N LEU A 116 -3.11 -4.59 -1.99
CA LEU A 116 -3.43 -3.50 -2.93
C LEU A 116 -4.65 -3.81 -3.80
N ASP A 117 -4.95 -5.07 -4.07
CA ASP A 117 -6.16 -5.46 -4.79
C ASP A 117 -7.44 -5.06 -4.05
N THR A 118 -7.40 -5.04 -2.72
CA THR A 118 -8.52 -4.61 -1.89
C THR A 118 -8.53 -3.08 -1.70
N ILE A 119 -7.38 -2.47 -1.52
CA ILE A 119 -7.26 -1.04 -1.20
C ILE A 119 -7.37 -0.18 -2.46
N VAL A 120 -6.77 -0.60 -3.56
CA VAL A 120 -6.76 0.13 -4.84
C VAL A 120 -6.98 -0.85 -6.01
N PRO A 121 -8.18 -1.43 -6.16
CA PRO A 121 -8.45 -2.49 -7.14
C PRO A 121 -8.13 -2.09 -8.57
N MET A 122 -8.33 -0.82 -8.92
CA MET A 122 -8.06 -0.30 -10.25
C MET A 122 -6.57 -0.26 -10.61
N LEU A 123 -5.66 -0.46 -9.66
CA LEU A 123 -4.22 -0.37 -9.94
C LEU A 123 -3.78 -1.41 -10.97
N ARG A 124 -4.38 -2.61 -10.99
CA ARG A 124 -4.10 -3.65 -12.00
C ARG A 124 -4.46 -3.25 -13.42
N SER A 125 -5.35 -2.28 -13.59
CA SER A 125 -5.75 -1.78 -14.90
C SER A 125 -4.68 -0.89 -15.55
N PHE A 126 -3.62 -0.53 -14.81
CA PHE A 126 -2.56 0.31 -15.33
C PHE A 126 -1.28 -0.48 -15.61
N LYS A 127 -0.64 -0.15 -16.73
CA LYS A 127 0.75 -0.53 -17.02
C LYS A 127 1.66 0.65 -16.82
N GLY A 128 2.86 0.40 -16.34
CA GLY A 128 3.90 1.42 -16.19
C GLY A 128 4.72 1.22 -14.93
N ARG A 129 5.52 2.21 -14.63
CA ARG A 129 6.36 2.23 -13.45
C ARG A 129 5.93 3.37 -12.54
N VAL A 130 5.94 3.11 -11.23
CA VAL A 130 5.49 4.07 -10.23
C VAL A 130 6.50 4.21 -9.10
N MET A 131 6.42 5.33 -8.42
CA MET A 131 6.90 5.53 -7.07
C MET A 131 5.74 5.21 -6.13
N PHE A 132 6.01 4.44 -5.10
CA PHE A 132 5.02 4.03 -4.12
C PHE A 132 5.57 4.27 -2.71
N ASP A 133 4.94 5.16 -2.00
CA ASP A 133 5.26 5.46 -0.61
C ASP A 133 4.07 5.06 0.25
N VAL A 134 4.30 4.27 1.27
CA VAL A 134 3.26 3.83 2.20
C VAL A 134 3.76 3.81 3.63
N ALA A 135 3.01 4.42 4.52
CA ALA A 135 3.12 4.21 5.96
C ALA A 135 1.85 3.53 6.44
N ALA A 136 1.97 2.45 7.19
CA ALA A 136 0.83 1.73 7.72
C ALA A 136 1.12 1.11 9.07
N ASP A 137 0.08 0.97 9.90
CA ASP A 137 0.12 0.19 11.11
C ASP A 137 -1.21 -0.54 11.36
N ALA A 138 -1.13 -1.70 12.00
CA ALA A 138 -2.30 -2.50 12.35
C ALA A 138 -2.02 -3.43 13.53
N ARG A 139 -3.09 -3.94 14.15
CA ARG A 139 -3.02 -5.09 15.03
C ARG A 139 -3.14 -6.37 14.23
N LEU A 140 -2.45 -7.39 14.68
CA LEU A 140 -2.48 -8.73 14.11
C LEU A 140 -3.27 -9.66 15.05
N ASP A 141 -3.94 -10.65 14.48
CA ASP A 141 -4.54 -11.76 15.22
C ASP A 141 -3.52 -12.88 15.51
N SER A 142 -3.96 -14.00 16.07
CA SER A 142 -3.11 -15.15 16.39
C SER A 142 -2.56 -15.89 15.15
N ALA A 143 -3.15 -15.67 13.99
CA ALA A 143 -2.75 -16.24 12.71
C ALA A 143 -1.98 -15.23 11.82
N MET A 144 -1.45 -14.14 12.42
CA MET A 144 -0.76 -13.04 11.74
C MET A 144 -1.62 -12.25 10.73
N ASN A 145 -2.93 -12.44 10.69
CA ASN A 145 -3.79 -11.65 9.82
C ASN A 145 -3.97 -10.24 10.37
N ILE A 146 -4.03 -9.28 9.47
CA ILE A 146 -4.32 -7.89 9.82
C ILE A 146 -5.77 -7.78 10.33
N ARG A 147 -5.94 -7.23 11.51
CA ARG A 147 -7.26 -6.85 12.03
C ARG A 147 -7.72 -5.57 11.33
N ILE A 148 -8.47 -5.72 10.26
CA ILE A 148 -8.91 -4.66 9.35
C ILE A 148 -9.44 -3.40 10.06
N PRO A 149 -10.29 -3.49 11.11
CA PRO A 149 -10.74 -2.28 11.81
C PRO A 149 -9.63 -1.48 12.49
N THR A 150 -8.44 -2.06 12.64
CA THR A 150 -7.29 -1.40 13.26
C THR A 150 -6.27 -0.88 12.25
N LEU A 151 -6.48 -1.16 10.98
CA LEU A 151 -5.59 -0.74 9.89
C LEU A 151 -5.67 0.78 9.71
N ARG A 152 -4.52 1.43 9.81
CA ARG A 152 -4.33 2.83 9.43
C ARG A 152 -3.23 2.88 8.39
N SER A 153 -3.45 3.63 7.32
CA SER A 153 -2.44 3.78 6.28
C SER A 153 -2.54 5.13 5.59
N ALA A 154 -1.41 5.65 5.16
CA ALA A 154 -1.30 6.76 4.24
C ALA A 154 -0.40 6.35 3.08
N ILE A 155 -0.90 6.46 1.86
CA ILE A 155 -0.28 5.97 0.64
C ILE A 155 -0.15 7.13 -0.34
N HIS A 156 1.00 7.22 -1.00
CA HIS A 156 1.21 8.11 -2.14
C HIS A 156 1.75 7.32 -3.32
N ILE A 157 1.07 7.41 -4.44
CA ILE A 157 1.44 6.75 -5.69
C ILE A 157 1.68 7.83 -6.73
N LYS A 158 2.86 7.83 -7.35
CA LYS A 158 3.18 8.74 -8.46
C LYS A 158 3.72 7.93 -9.63
N GLY A 159 3.17 8.17 -10.81
CA GLY A 159 3.63 7.56 -12.05
C GLY A 159 3.53 8.53 -13.21
N ASP A 160 4.45 8.40 -14.14
CA ASP A 160 4.48 9.17 -15.38
C ASP A 160 4.26 8.22 -16.56
N SER A 161 3.52 8.67 -17.56
CA SER A 161 3.22 7.90 -18.78
C SER A 161 2.60 6.52 -18.48
N LEU A 162 1.61 6.48 -17.59
CA LEU A 162 0.89 5.25 -17.29
C LEU A 162 -0.09 4.91 -18.40
N VAL A 163 -0.08 3.65 -18.81
CA VAL A 163 -1.03 3.14 -19.82
C VAL A 163 -2.18 2.44 -19.11
N LEU A 164 -3.40 2.93 -19.31
CA LEU A 164 -4.60 2.23 -18.89
C LEU A 164 -4.85 1.08 -19.86
N MET A 165 -4.78 -0.12 -19.36
CA MET A 165 -5.19 -1.31 -20.08
C MET A 165 -6.71 -1.42 -20.05
N ASP A 166 -7.26 -1.87 -21.17
CA ASP A 166 -8.68 -1.98 -21.42
C ASP A 166 -9.44 -2.60 -20.22
N GLY A 167 -10.27 -1.77 -19.61
CA GLY A 167 -11.19 -2.19 -18.56
C GLY A 167 -12.61 -1.89 -18.97
N GLU A 168 -13.55 -2.78 -18.71
CA GLU A 168 -14.99 -2.56 -18.95
C GLU A 168 -15.47 -1.26 -18.33
N THR A 169 -14.99 -0.94 -17.12
CA THR A 169 -15.30 0.31 -16.42
C THR A 169 -14.85 1.55 -17.20
N PHE A 170 -13.66 1.51 -17.81
CA PHE A 170 -13.18 2.63 -18.61
C PHE A 170 -13.96 2.75 -19.92
N ALA A 171 -14.34 1.63 -20.53
CA ALA A 171 -15.15 1.61 -21.73
C ALA A 171 -16.53 2.25 -21.48
N GLU A 172 -17.16 1.98 -20.34
CA GLU A 172 -18.43 2.62 -19.96
C GLU A 172 -18.28 4.11 -19.70
N ILE A 173 -17.26 4.52 -18.94
CA ILE A 173 -16.94 5.93 -18.71
C ILE A 173 -16.64 6.64 -20.04
N SER A 174 -15.90 6.00 -20.94
CA SER A 174 -15.56 6.53 -22.26
C SER A 174 -16.80 6.76 -23.10
N LYS A 175 -17.77 5.83 -23.10
CA LYS A 175 -19.06 5.99 -23.79
C LYS A 175 -19.85 7.17 -23.22
N MET A 176 -19.94 7.25 -21.88
CA MET A 176 -20.68 8.34 -21.21
C MET A 176 -20.10 9.72 -21.48
N LEU A 177 -18.76 9.81 -21.55
CA LEU A 177 -18.05 11.07 -21.74
C LEU A 177 -17.70 11.36 -23.21
N MET A 178 -18.14 10.51 -24.14
CA MET A 178 -17.86 10.61 -25.59
C MET A 178 -16.36 10.66 -25.90
N PHE A 179 -15.54 9.96 -25.12
CA PHE A 179 -14.13 9.76 -25.46
C PHE A 179 -14.02 8.87 -26.69
N LYS A 180 -13.16 9.24 -27.62
CA LYS A 180 -12.73 8.31 -28.65
C LYS A 180 -11.84 7.26 -28.00
N ASN A 181 -12.34 6.04 -27.86
CA ASN A 181 -11.60 4.92 -27.31
C ASN A 181 -10.39 4.65 -28.21
N LYS A 182 -9.19 4.95 -27.72
CA LYS A 182 -7.92 4.59 -28.37
C LYS A 182 -7.52 3.21 -27.82
N LYS A 183 -6.81 2.41 -28.60
CA LYS A 183 -6.30 1.10 -28.18
C LYS A 183 -5.41 1.19 -26.92
N GLU A 184 -4.79 2.34 -26.71
CA GLU A 184 -3.98 2.63 -25.52
C GLU A 184 -4.27 4.05 -25.06
N ASN A 185 -4.71 4.19 -23.82
CA ASN A 185 -4.92 5.49 -23.18
C ASN A 185 -3.72 5.76 -22.27
N VAL A 186 -2.86 6.67 -22.72
CA VAL A 186 -1.69 7.08 -21.95
C VAL A 186 -2.06 8.28 -21.09
N PHE A 187 -1.78 8.18 -19.80
CA PHE A 187 -1.90 9.27 -18.84
C PHE A 187 -0.52 9.92 -18.66
N ASP A 188 -0.44 11.23 -18.80
CA ASP A 188 0.83 11.94 -18.75
C ASP A 188 1.53 11.79 -17.38
N SER A 189 0.84 12.16 -16.34
CA SER A 189 1.32 11.99 -14.97
C SER A 189 0.15 11.82 -14.01
N ILE A 190 0.24 10.86 -13.13
CA ILE A 190 -0.75 10.62 -12.08
C ILE A 190 -0.07 10.70 -10.71
N SER A 191 -0.66 11.46 -9.80
CA SER A 191 -0.24 11.57 -8.41
C SER A 191 -1.46 11.38 -7.51
N VAL A 192 -1.54 10.23 -6.84
CA VAL A 192 -2.69 9.82 -6.04
C VAL A 192 -2.28 9.73 -4.58
N ASN A 193 -3.09 10.34 -3.72
CA ASN A 193 -2.99 10.19 -2.27
C ASN A 193 -4.19 9.40 -1.75
N VAL A 194 -3.92 8.44 -0.88
CA VAL A 194 -4.93 7.56 -0.29
C VAL A 194 -4.68 7.45 1.20
N THR A 195 -5.74 7.44 1.98
CA THR A 195 -5.67 7.08 3.41
C THR A 195 -6.63 5.95 3.72
N VAL A 196 -6.22 5.08 4.65
CA VAL A 196 -7.07 4.02 5.20
C VAL A 196 -7.23 4.29 6.68
N HIS A 197 -8.47 4.37 7.15
CA HIS A 197 -8.79 4.57 8.56
C HIS A 197 -10.20 4.06 8.86
N ASP A 198 -10.36 3.37 9.98
CA ASP A 198 -11.66 2.84 10.43
C ASP A 198 -12.42 2.03 9.37
N GLY A 199 -11.71 1.21 8.63
CA GLY A 199 -12.30 0.37 7.57
C GLY A 199 -12.69 1.12 6.31
N ASN A 200 -12.33 2.40 6.17
CA ASN A 200 -12.60 3.20 4.99
C ASN A 200 -11.30 3.60 4.29
N VAL A 201 -11.33 3.54 2.97
CA VAL A 201 -10.29 4.02 2.06
C VAL A 201 -10.77 5.32 1.46
N THR A 202 -10.03 6.40 1.67
CA THR A 202 -10.31 7.71 1.05
C THR A 202 -9.26 7.98 -0.02
N VAL A 203 -9.71 8.08 -1.27
CA VAL A 203 -8.89 8.52 -2.40
C VAL A 203 -9.12 10.03 -2.58
N TYR A 204 -8.09 10.81 -2.28
CA TYR A 204 -8.17 12.26 -2.40
C TYR A 204 -8.22 12.67 -3.88
N PRO A 205 -8.92 13.76 -4.21
CA PRO A 205 -9.03 14.22 -5.59
C PRO A 205 -7.67 14.38 -6.25
N PHE A 206 -7.46 13.74 -7.38
CA PHE A 206 -6.27 13.83 -8.19
C PHE A 206 -6.61 14.13 -9.65
N LEU A 207 -5.66 14.71 -10.38
CA LEU A 207 -5.85 15.07 -11.79
C LEU A 207 -5.54 13.88 -12.68
N VAL A 208 -6.36 13.76 -13.69
CA VAL A 208 -6.19 12.82 -14.81
C VAL A 208 -6.26 13.63 -16.10
N GLU A 209 -5.22 13.57 -16.90
CA GLU A 209 -5.16 14.21 -18.20
C GLU A 209 -4.99 13.15 -19.30
N ILE A 210 -5.90 13.15 -20.25
CA ILE A 210 -5.88 12.26 -21.42
C ILE A 210 -6.25 13.08 -22.64
N ASP A 211 -5.35 13.24 -23.57
CA ASP A 211 -5.56 13.98 -24.79
C ASP A 211 -6.07 15.43 -24.50
N ARG A 212 -7.31 15.74 -24.86
CA ARG A 212 -7.94 17.06 -24.66
C ARG A 212 -8.80 17.12 -23.40
N TYR A 213 -8.85 16.06 -22.62
CA TYR A 213 -9.66 15.98 -21.42
C TYR A 213 -8.81 16.13 -20.18
N LYS A 214 -9.35 16.89 -19.23
CA LYS A 214 -8.81 16.97 -17.89
C LYS A 214 -9.92 16.69 -16.90
N ALA A 215 -9.71 15.77 -16.01
CA ALA A 215 -10.66 15.39 -14.98
C ALA A 215 -10.00 15.38 -13.59
N ALA A 216 -10.83 15.60 -12.58
CA ALA A 216 -10.47 15.35 -11.19
C ALA A 216 -11.25 14.13 -10.68
N VAL A 217 -10.53 13.15 -10.14
CA VAL A 217 -11.09 11.88 -9.66
C VAL A 217 -10.81 11.75 -8.17
N GLY A 218 -11.80 11.36 -7.40
CA GLY A 218 -11.64 11.08 -5.96
C GLY A 218 -12.87 10.39 -5.41
N GLY A 219 -12.80 9.90 -4.18
CA GLY A 219 -13.92 9.22 -3.55
C GLY A 219 -13.54 8.39 -2.34
N GLU A 220 -14.45 7.56 -1.93
CA GLU A 220 -14.31 6.71 -0.76
C GLU A 220 -14.74 5.29 -1.10
N GLN A 221 -14.11 4.33 -0.42
CA GLN A 221 -14.41 2.92 -0.54
C GLN A 221 -14.32 2.27 0.84
N GLY A 222 -15.35 1.49 1.19
CA GLY A 222 -15.25 0.60 2.34
C GLY A 222 -14.35 -0.60 2.05
N LEU A 223 -13.73 -1.16 3.08
CA LEU A 223 -13.00 -2.43 2.95
C LEU A 223 -13.94 -3.63 2.70
N ASP A 224 -15.26 -3.40 2.73
CA ASP A 224 -16.31 -4.30 2.24
C ASP A 224 -16.50 -4.24 0.72
N MET A 225 -15.62 -3.52 0.00
CA MET A 225 -15.61 -3.31 -1.45
C MET A 225 -16.76 -2.44 -2.00
N ASN A 226 -17.59 -1.82 -1.16
CA ASN A 226 -18.54 -0.81 -1.59
C ASN A 226 -17.82 0.53 -1.76
N PHE A 227 -18.08 1.22 -2.87
CA PHE A 227 -17.41 2.48 -3.18
C PHE A 227 -18.36 3.58 -3.66
N ASN A 228 -17.89 4.81 -3.53
CA ASN A 228 -18.52 6.01 -4.05
C ASN A 228 -17.45 6.96 -4.58
N TYR A 229 -17.20 6.89 -5.87
CA TYR A 229 -16.25 7.75 -6.57
C TYR A 229 -16.95 8.85 -7.35
N HIS A 230 -16.25 9.95 -7.53
CA HIS A 230 -16.73 11.07 -8.36
C HIS A 230 -15.63 11.50 -9.33
N ILE A 231 -16.01 11.64 -10.58
CA ILE A 231 -15.19 12.19 -11.65
C ILE A 231 -15.77 13.56 -12.01
N SER A 232 -15.00 14.61 -11.86
CA SER A 232 -15.35 15.96 -12.31
C SER A 232 -14.61 16.27 -13.61
N ILE A 233 -15.33 16.53 -14.68
CA ILE A 233 -14.74 16.95 -15.96
C ILE A 233 -14.40 18.44 -15.86
N LEU A 234 -13.12 18.76 -15.83
CA LEU A 234 -12.62 20.13 -15.70
C LEU A 234 -12.40 20.78 -17.06
N LYS A 235 -11.94 19.99 -18.05
CA LYS A 235 -11.74 20.41 -19.44
C LYS A 235 -12.18 19.29 -20.37
N SER A 236 -12.92 19.63 -21.40
CA SER A 236 -13.35 18.71 -22.45
C SER A 236 -13.70 19.50 -23.70
N PRO A 237 -13.84 18.86 -24.88
CA PRO A 237 -14.42 19.49 -26.07
C PRO A 237 -15.90 19.88 -25.89
N LEU A 238 -16.56 19.42 -24.85
CA LEU A 238 -17.96 19.75 -24.56
C LEU A 238 -18.06 21.13 -23.92
N PRO A 239 -19.11 21.92 -24.21
CA PRO A 239 -19.24 23.30 -23.73
C PRO A 239 -19.66 23.42 -22.26
N PHE A 240 -19.79 22.31 -21.53
CA PHE A 240 -20.25 22.29 -20.15
C PHE A 240 -19.37 21.41 -19.26
N LYS A 241 -19.29 21.77 -17.99
CA LYS A 241 -18.65 20.96 -16.97
C LYS A 241 -19.65 19.95 -16.42
N ALA A 242 -19.30 18.68 -16.50
CA ALA A 242 -20.12 17.58 -15.99
C ALA A 242 -19.36 16.81 -14.90
N GLY A 243 -20.11 16.10 -14.09
CA GLY A 243 -19.58 15.13 -13.15
C GLY A 243 -20.23 13.77 -13.35
N VAL A 244 -19.50 12.72 -13.02
CA VAL A 244 -19.99 11.34 -13.01
C VAL A 244 -19.80 10.79 -11.61
N ASN A 245 -20.88 10.33 -10.98
CA ASN A 245 -20.81 9.56 -9.74
C ASN A 245 -20.82 8.08 -10.10
N ILE A 246 -19.90 7.34 -9.52
CA ILE A 246 -19.76 5.90 -9.68
C ILE A 246 -19.91 5.29 -8.29
N SER A 247 -20.92 4.46 -8.07
CA SER A 247 -21.20 3.87 -6.77
C SER A 247 -21.60 2.40 -6.89
N GLY A 248 -21.46 1.65 -5.80
CA GLY A 248 -21.77 0.24 -5.73
C GLY A 248 -20.54 -0.58 -5.37
N ASN A 249 -20.41 -1.74 -5.99
CA ASN A 249 -19.24 -2.62 -5.90
C ASN A 249 -18.82 -3.06 -7.32
N LEU A 250 -17.76 -3.85 -7.43
CA LEU A 250 -17.23 -4.28 -8.73
C LEU A 250 -18.23 -5.11 -9.56
N ASP A 251 -19.17 -5.82 -8.89
CA ASP A 251 -20.17 -6.65 -9.57
C ASP A 251 -21.39 -5.84 -10.04
N LYS A 252 -21.69 -4.73 -9.34
CA LYS A 252 -22.88 -3.90 -9.59
C LYS A 252 -22.53 -2.42 -9.48
N MET A 253 -21.93 -1.87 -10.52
CA MET A 253 -21.63 -0.45 -10.61
C MET A 253 -22.86 0.34 -11.10
N LYS A 254 -23.07 1.50 -10.47
CA LYS A 254 -24.09 2.47 -10.83
C LYS A 254 -23.42 3.77 -11.23
N PHE A 255 -23.78 4.28 -12.41
CA PHE A 255 -23.29 5.53 -12.95
C PHE A 255 -24.40 6.58 -12.92
N ARG A 256 -24.09 7.78 -12.46
CA ARG A 256 -25.04 8.90 -12.48
C ARG A 256 -24.33 10.17 -12.92
N ILE A 257 -24.83 10.79 -13.97
CA ILE A 257 -24.36 12.10 -14.44
C ILE A 257 -24.91 13.18 -13.50
N GLY A 258 -24.08 14.16 -13.19
CA GLY A 258 -24.43 15.29 -12.35
C GLY A 258 -23.50 16.48 -12.55
N LYS A 259 -23.44 17.36 -11.56
CA LYS A 259 -22.53 18.51 -11.56
C LYS A 259 -21.13 18.08 -11.13
N ALA A 260 -20.10 18.74 -11.65
CA ALA A 260 -18.73 18.58 -11.18
C ALA A 260 -18.64 19.00 -9.71
N LYS A 261 -18.10 18.14 -8.86
CA LYS A 261 -17.88 18.42 -7.41
C LYS A 261 -16.52 19.06 -7.16
N TYR A 262 -15.50 18.62 -7.90
CA TYR A 262 -14.14 19.10 -7.75
C TYR A 262 -13.89 20.24 -8.73
N LYS A 263 -13.34 21.34 -8.26
CA LYS A 263 -12.96 22.47 -9.13
C LYS A 263 -11.49 22.35 -9.56
N ASP A 264 -10.70 21.75 -8.71
CA ASP A 264 -9.31 21.39 -8.94
C ASP A 264 -9.02 20.11 -8.15
N ALA A 265 -8.10 19.29 -8.63
CA ALA A 265 -7.79 18.06 -7.96
C ALA A 265 -6.93 18.28 -6.72
N VAL A 266 -6.00 19.14 -6.85
CA VAL A 266 -5.03 19.41 -5.79
C VAL A 266 -5.42 20.69 -5.11
N THR A 267 -6.36 20.62 -4.16
CA THR A 267 -6.39 21.69 -3.15
C THR A 267 -5.13 21.51 -2.29
N PRO A 268 -4.31 22.55 -2.13
CA PRO A 268 -3.13 22.47 -1.26
C PRO A 268 -3.44 21.89 0.13
N ALA A 269 -4.64 22.17 0.64
CA ALA A 269 -5.12 21.64 1.91
C ALA A 269 -5.28 20.09 1.93
N ALA A 270 -5.71 19.47 0.83
CA ALA A 270 -5.84 18.02 0.76
C ALA A 270 -4.47 17.34 0.70
N VAL A 271 -3.56 17.85 -0.12
CA VAL A 271 -2.18 17.35 -0.21
C VAL A 271 -1.47 17.50 1.14
N HIS A 272 -1.57 18.67 1.76
CA HIS A 272 -0.96 18.91 3.06
C HIS A 272 -1.52 17.98 4.14
N ARG A 273 -2.82 17.70 4.13
CA ARG A 273 -3.44 16.76 5.06
C ARG A 273 -2.92 15.35 4.90
N VAL A 274 -2.80 14.85 3.67
CA VAL A 274 -2.27 13.51 3.40
C VAL A 274 -0.79 13.42 3.77
N ASP A 275 0.01 14.39 3.39
CA ASP A 275 1.43 14.44 3.74
C ASP A 275 1.63 14.53 5.25
N SER A 276 0.84 15.33 5.95
CA SER A 276 0.86 15.41 7.40
C SER A 276 0.43 14.09 8.05
N THR A 277 -0.61 13.44 7.54
CA THR A 277 -1.06 12.13 8.03
C THR A 277 0.03 11.08 7.84
N ARG A 278 0.64 10.99 6.67
CA ARG A 278 1.73 10.06 6.38
C ARG A 278 2.94 10.34 7.27
N MET A 279 3.34 11.60 7.39
CA MET A 279 4.47 11.98 8.23
C MET A 279 4.19 11.70 9.71
N ASN A 280 2.97 11.98 10.19
CA ASN A 280 2.57 11.67 11.56
C ASN A 280 2.53 10.16 11.81
N MET A 281 2.04 9.35 10.85
CA MET A 281 2.05 7.89 10.97
C MET A 281 3.46 7.34 10.95
N GLY A 282 4.32 7.77 10.05
CA GLY A 282 5.73 7.39 10.03
C GLY A 282 6.43 7.74 11.35
N ASN A 283 6.23 8.96 11.85
CA ASN A 283 6.75 9.40 13.12
C ASN A 283 6.17 8.60 14.31
N GLU A 284 4.88 8.25 14.28
CA GLU A 284 4.28 7.39 15.30
C GLU A 284 4.89 5.99 15.30
N ILE A 285 5.12 5.41 14.12
CA ILE A 285 5.78 4.11 13.98
C ILE A 285 7.18 4.19 14.60
N VAL A 286 7.99 5.17 14.20
CA VAL A 286 9.34 5.39 14.72
C VAL A 286 9.33 5.69 16.22
N ASN A 287 8.41 6.53 16.69
CA ASN A 287 8.30 6.88 18.11
C ASN A 287 7.79 5.72 18.97
N ARG A 288 6.86 4.91 18.45
CA ARG A 288 6.45 3.67 19.14
C ARG A 288 7.61 2.71 19.25
N PHE A 289 8.39 2.58 18.18
CA PHE A 289 9.61 1.83 18.19
C PHE A 289 10.58 2.31 19.27
N ARG A 290 10.95 3.59 19.26
CA ARG A 290 11.87 4.16 20.27
C ARG A 290 11.38 3.92 21.69
N ARG A 291 10.08 3.96 21.94
CA ARG A 291 9.47 3.63 23.23
C ARG A 291 9.59 2.14 23.57
N VAL A 292 9.37 1.29 22.57
CA VAL A 292 9.38 -0.17 22.75
C VAL A 292 10.78 -0.72 22.92
N VAL A 293 11.73 -0.26 22.08
CA VAL A 293 13.10 -0.77 22.07
C VAL A 293 13.96 -0.08 23.14
N LEU A 294 13.88 1.22 23.25
CA LEU A 294 14.78 1.97 24.13
C LEU A 294 14.25 2.14 25.57
N GLY A 295 12.99 1.72 25.85
CA GLY A 295 12.39 1.89 27.17
C GLY A 295 12.22 3.35 27.60
N ARG A 296 12.36 4.30 26.68
CA ARG A 296 12.28 5.74 26.97
C ARG A 296 10.86 6.24 26.83
N GLN A 297 10.32 6.78 27.91
CA GLN A 297 9.13 7.64 27.82
C GLN A 297 9.48 8.93 27.06
N PRO A 298 8.61 9.48 26.23
CA PRO A 298 8.81 10.78 25.62
C PRO A 298 8.90 11.83 26.74
N ARG A 299 9.92 12.68 26.68
CA ARG A 299 9.97 13.92 27.45
C ARG A 299 9.00 14.91 26.87
#